data_cf97fa83075d01370aa35d9d6978c59c
#
_entry.id   cf97fa83075d01370aa35d9d6978c59c
#
_cell.length_a   1.000
_cell.length_b   1.000
_cell.length_c   1.000
_cell.angle_alpha   90.00
_cell.angle_beta   90.00
_cell.angle_gamma   90.00
#
_symmetry.space_group_name_H-M   'P 1'
#
loop_
_entity.id
_entity.type
_entity.pdbx_description
1 polymer ?
#
loop_
_entity_poly.entity_id
_entity_poly.type
_entity_poly.pdbx_seq_one_letter_code
_entity_poly.pdbx_strand_id
1 'polypeptide(L)' 'MNMEMQYRGSTIRPMVAPVKGAFDSFVIIRDEHGNQRSHGTLGRFASHNAATNFAVVWAIANVDGDATPRAPFEIT' A
#
# COMPACT_ATOMS: atom_id res chain seq x y z
N MET A 1 5.22 11.15 10.60
CA MET A 1 4.37 11.92 9.69
C MET A 1 3.55 10.96 8.85
N ASN A 2 2.24 11.12 8.88
CA ASN A 2 1.35 10.27 8.10
C ASN A 2 1.23 10.83 6.69
N MET A 3 1.46 9.98 5.71
CA MET A 3 1.26 10.34 4.32
C MET A 3 -0.10 9.82 3.88
N GLU A 4 -0.91 10.72 3.35
CA GLU A 4 -2.20 10.38 2.77
C GLU A 4 -2.30 11.06 1.41
N MET A 5 -2.92 10.38 0.47
CA MET A 5 -3.19 11.00 -0.82
C MET A 5 -4.63 10.75 -1.22
N GLN A 6 -5.18 11.68 -1.99
CA GLN A 6 -6.51 11.56 -2.54
C GLN A 6 -6.40 11.06 -3.97
N TYR A 7 -7.20 10.06 -4.29
CA TYR A 7 -7.23 9.51 -5.63
C TYR A 7 -8.65 9.07 -5.98
N ARG A 8 -9.26 9.71 -6.94
CA ARG A 8 -10.61 9.39 -7.45
C ARG A 8 -11.64 9.21 -6.33
N GLY A 9 -11.66 10.15 -5.39
CA GLY A 9 -12.59 10.11 -4.28
C GLY A 9 -12.21 9.21 -3.12
N SER A 10 -11.12 8.46 -3.27
CA SER A 10 -10.60 7.59 -2.19
C SER A 10 -9.41 8.24 -1.52
N THR A 11 -9.24 7.93 -0.23
CA THR A 11 -8.05 8.32 0.53
C THR A 11 -7.15 7.10 0.65
N ILE A 12 -5.90 7.26 0.24
CA ILE A 12 -4.90 6.19 0.29
C ILE A 12 -3.86 6.56 1.34
N ARG A 13 -3.67 5.66 2.31
CA ARG A 13 -2.65 5.83 3.36
C ARG A 13 -1.67 4.66 3.28
N PRO A 14 -0.49 4.84 2.69
CA PRO A 14 0.54 3.81 2.71
C PRO A 14 1.12 3.67 4.11
N MET A 15 1.46 2.46 4.50
CA MET A 15 2.05 2.16 5.79
C MET A 15 3.19 1.18 5.61
N VAL A 16 4.22 1.33 6.43
CA VAL A 16 5.40 0.48 6.37
C VAL A 16 5.73 0.00 7.77
N ALA A 17 5.98 -1.29 7.90
CA ALA A 17 6.41 -1.90 9.16
C ALA A 17 7.82 -2.44 9.00
N PRO A 18 8.79 -1.97 9.82
CA PRO A 18 10.14 -2.53 9.76
C PRO A 18 10.14 -3.94 10.34
N VAL A 19 10.80 -4.86 9.65
CA VAL A 19 10.96 -6.24 10.08
C VAL A 19 12.39 -6.68 9.74
N LYS A 20 13.14 -7.14 10.72
CA LYS A 20 14.49 -7.72 10.60
C LYS A 20 15.23 -7.37 9.29
N GLY A 21 15.64 -6.11 9.16
CA GLY A 21 16.43 -5.67 8.00
C GLY A 21 15.64 -5.41 6.73
N ALA A 22 14.31 -5.43 6.82
CA ALA A 22 13.45 -5.20 5.66
C ALA A 22 12.25 -4.35 6.08
N PHE A 23 11.38 -4.03 5.11
CA PHE A 23 10.20 -3.20 5.34
C PHE A 23 9.00 -3.85 4.66
N ASP A 24 7.97 -4.16 5.46
CA ASP A 24 6.72 -4.70 4.93
C ASP A 24 5.79 -3.56 4.53
N SER A 25 5.13 -3.72 3.40
CA SER A 25 4.26 -2.72 2.81
C SER A 25 2.80 -3.03 3.10
N PHE A 26 2.06 -2.02 3.55
CA PHE A 26 0.63 -2.10 3.82
C PHE A 26 -0.05 -0.87 3.25
N VAL A 27 -1.35 -0.92 3.12
CA VAL A 27 -2.12 0.27 2.73
C VAL A 27 -3.50 0.24 3.35
N ILE A 28 -3.99 1.42 3.72
CA ILE A 28 -5.38 1.61 4.12
C ILE A 28 -6.04 2.44 3.03
N ILE A 29 -7.17 1.97 2.54
CA ILE A 29 -7.94 2.67 1.52
C ILE A 29 -9.32 2.96 2.09
N ARG A 30 -9.72 4.24 2.07
CA ARG A 30 -11.05 4.68 2.46
C ARG A 30 -11.74 5.26 1.23
N ASP A 31 -12.91 4.73 0.90
CA ASP A 31 -13.65 5.21 -0.27
C ASP A 31 -14.45 6.47 0.05
N GLU A 32 -15.11 7.02 -0.97
CA GLU A 32 -15.88 8.26 -0.83
C GLU A 32 -17.10 8.13 0.08
N HIS A 33 -17.51 6.90 0.38
CA HIS A 33 -18.63 6.62 1.30
C HIS A 33 -18.17 6.40 2.73
N GLY A 34 -16.87 6.52 2.98
CA GLY A 34 -16.30 6.33 4.30
C GLY A 34 -15.96 4.89 4.65
N ASN A 35 -16.14 3.96 3.73
CA ASN A 35 -15.77 2.56 3.95
C ASN A 35 -14.25 2.41 3.89
N GLN A 36 -13.68 1.81 4.91
CA GLN A 36 -12.23 1.70 5.06
C GLN A 36 -11.81 0.24 5.07
N ARG A 37 -10.76 -0.06 4.32
CA ARG A 37 -10.19 -1.41 4.28
C ARG A 37 -8.68 -1.34 4.39
N SER A 38 -8.11 -2.28 5.14
CA SER A 38 -6.67 -2.43 5.27
C SER A 38 -6.22 -3.61 4.42
N HIS A 39 -5.14 -3.43 3.69
CA HIS A 39 -4.55 -4.49 2.86
C HIS A 39 -3.08 -4.67 3.25
N GLY A 40 -2.65 -5.88 3.35
CA GLY A 40 -1.26 -6.20 3.63
C GLY A 40 -1.13 -7.59 4.24
N THR A 41 0.05 -8.15 4.31
CA THR A 41 1.27 -7.55 3.77
C THR A 41 1.26 -7.57 2.25
N LEU A 42 1.57 -6.44 1.61
CA LEU A 42 1.57 -6.36 0.14
C LEU A 42 2.87 -6.87 -0.45
N GLY A 43 3.96 -6.72 0.29
CA GLY A 43 5.28 -7.14 -0.13
C GLY A 43 6.31 -6.75 0.89
N ARG A 44 7.54 -7.26 0.71
CA ARG A 44 8.66 -6.97 1.58
C ARG A 44 9.78 -6.36 0.75
N PHE A 45 10.35 -5.26 1.24
CA PHE A 45 11.28 -4.45 0.46
C PHE A 45 12.52 -4.11 1.28
N ALA A 46 13.61 -3.79 0.58
CA ALA A 46 14.86 -3.45 1.22
C ALA A 46 14.88 -2.02 1.76
N SER A 47 13.96 -1.15 1.31
CA SER A 47 13.92 0.23 1.77
C SER A 47 12.51 0.67 2.12
N HIS A 48 12.42 1.65 3.01
CA HIS A 48 11.16 2.28 3.39
C HIS A 48 10.47 2.90 2.16
N ASN A 49 11.23 3.60 1.33
CA ASN A 49 10.68 4.26 0.15
C ASN A 49 10.09 3.27 -0.84
N ALA A 50 10.76 2.14 -1.08
CA ALA A 50 10.25 1.12 -1.99
C ALA A 50 8.94 0.54 -1.47
N ALA A 51 8.85 0.26 -0.17
CA ALA A 51 7.64 -0.25 0.45
C ALA A 51 6.49 0.76 0.33
N THR A 52 6.76 2.04 0.57
CA THR A 52 5.77 3.10 0.46
C THR A 52 5.27 3.24 -0.98
N ASN A 53 6.20 3.29 -1.94
CA ASN A 53 5.85 3.45 -3.35
C ASN A 53 5.02 2.27 -3.85
N PHE A 54 5.37 1.06 -3.44
CA PHE A 54 4.60 -0.11 -3.83
C PHE A 54 3.18 -0.05 -3.29
N ALA A 55 3.01 0.38 -2.03
CA ALA A 55 1.68 0.51 -1.42
C ALA A 55 0.81 1.49 -2.21
N VAL A 56 1.38 2.61 -2.65
CA VAL A 56 0.65 3.61 -3.44
C VAL A 56 0.24 3.04 -4.79
N VAL A 57 1.15 2.40 -5.51
CA VAL A 57 0.87 1.82 -6.83
C VAL A 57 -0.19 0.73 -6.70
N TRP A 58 -0.06 -0.12 -5.68
CA TRP A 58 -1.03 -1.17 -5.42
C TRP A 58 -2.43 -0.60 -5.17
N ALA A 59 -2.50 0.45 -4.33
CA ALA A 59 -3.77 1.07 -3.99
C ALA A 59 -4.43 1.73 -5.20
N ILE A 60 -3.66 2.40 -6.04
CA ILE A 60 -4.18 3.02 -7.25
C ILE A 60 -4.80 1.96 -8.16
N ALA A 61 -4.11 0.86 -8.37
CA ALA A 61 -4.63 -0.24 -9.17
C ALA A 61 -5.91 -0.80 -8.56
N ASN A 62 -5.95 -0.95 -7.24
CA ASN A 62 -7.12 -1.45 -6.53
C ASN A 62 -8.33 -0.51 -6.70
N VAL A 63 -8.12 0.79 -6.56
CA VAL A 63 -9.20 1.78 -6.73
C VAL A 63 -9.71 1.78 -8.16
N ASP A 64 -8.82 1.63 -9.14
CA ASP A 64 -9.18 1.62 -10.55
C ASP A 64 -9.84 0.31 -11.00
N GLY A 65 -9.81 -0.71 -10.16
CA GLY A 65 -10.33 -2.03 -10.52
C GLY A 65 -9.40 -2.80 -11.44
N ASP A 66 -8.15 -2.39 -11.54
CA ASP A 66 -7.13 -3.06 -12.34
C ASP A 66 -6.49 -4.20 -11.54
N ALA A 67 -5.76 -5.07 -12.24
CA ALA A 67 -4.99 -6.10 -11.57
C ALA A 67 -3.92 -5.44 -10.70
N THR A 68 -3.87 -5.82 -9.42
CA THR A 68 -2.88 -5.25 -8.49
C THR A 68 -1.50 -5.84 -8.79
N PRO A 69 -0.45 -5.02 -8.66
CA PRO A 69 0.91 -5.49 -8.94
C PRO A 69 1.36 -6.51 -7.90
N ARG A 70 2.27 -7.39 -8.29
CA ARG A 70 2.91 -8.32 -7.37
C ARG A 70 4.22 -7.72 -6.91
N ALA A 71 4.56 -7.97 -5.65
CA ALA A 71 5.85 -7.58 -5.12
C ALA A 71 6.96 -8.33 -5.88
N PRO A 72 8.14 -7.69 -6.05
CA PRO A 72 9.26 -8.34 -6.73
C PRO A 72 9.80 -9.55 -5.96
N PHE A 73 9.50 -9.65 -4.67
CA PHE A 73 9.90 -10.77 -3.84
C PHE A 73 8.66 -11.43 -3.25
N GLU A 74 8.61 -12.77 -3.30
CA GLU A 74 7.55 -13.49 -2.63
C GLU A 74 7.81 -13.52 -1.14
N ILE A 75 6.73 -13.33 -0.36
CA ILE A 75 6.77 -13.49 1.08
C ILE A 75 6.25 -14.88 1.38
N THR A 76 7.12 -15.73 1.81
CA THR A 76 6.78 -17.09 2.18
C THR A 76 7.07 -17.34 3.65
#